data_c4ff888bf326800a9080fbd19cc0a7fb
#
_entry.id   c4ff888bf326800a9080fbd19cc0a7fb
#
_cell.length_a   1.000
_cell.length_b   1.000
_cell.length_c   1.000
_cell.angle_alpha   90.00
_cell.angle_beta   90.00
_cell.angle_gamma   90.00
#
_symmetry.space_group_name_H-M   'P 1'
#
loop_
_entity.id
_entity.type
_entity.pdbx_description
1 polymer ?
#
loop_
_entity_poly.entity_id
_entity_poly.type
_entity_poly.pdbx_seq_one_letter_code
_entity_poly.pdbx_strand_id
1 'polypeptide(L)'
;MRSPPSRRRFLQGMAAGLSAAALPRLAQAQSATQPPATPRPAARPSPYRVNEPVSIDVNARPLPSFDIRDRARTRFGALEYRSGLILTSSFSGFGGLSALRLDPKGERFIAVSDQGSWFTGRIVYRGREMVGLEDVEAAPLLGADGRPITATRGWYDSESLALDGSFAYVGLERVNQVLRFDFAKGFTRSRGEVIALPPAARKLPNNKGLEGLVFVPKGQPLAGTLIAFSERGLDASGNLVAFLVGGKTPGQFSVRRSENFDISDAVLLPSGGLLILERKFSWFGGVGIRIRRLALSDIAPGAVVDGPAIFNADLGNEIDNMEGIDAHVTEEGETVLTMVSDDNFSLIQRNLLLQFTLVD
;
A
#
# COMPACT_ATOMS: atom_id res chain seq x y z
N MET A 1 -26.63 -63.69 -22.70
CA MET A 1 -25.92 -62.44 -22.50
C MET A 1 -26.95 -61.35 -22.20
N ARG A 2 -27.07 -60.93 -20.99
CA ARG A 2 -28.12 -59.99 -20.53
C ARG A 2 -27.51 -58.60 -20.29
N SER A 3 -28.09 -57.57 -20.98
CA SER A 3 -27.76 -56.18 -20.82
C SER A 3 -28.51 -55.61 -19.60
N PRO A 4 -27.97 -54.66 -18.83
CA PRO A 4 -28.62 -54.05 -17.67
C PRO A 4 -29.53 -52.89 -18.06
N PRO A 5 -30.57 -52.59 -17.23
CA PRO A 5 -31.64 -51.67 -17.55
C PRO A 5 -31.32 -50.19 -17.25
N SER A 6 -31.91 -49.34 -18.09
CA SER A 6 -31.82 -47.88 -18.01
C SER A 6 -32.64 -47.30 -16.83
N ARG A 7 -32.04 -46.33 -16.13
CA ARG A 7 -32.71 -45.49 -15.13
C ARG A 7 -33.50 -44.36 -15.84
N ARG A 8 -34.80 -44.62 -16.07
CA ARG A 8 -35.80 -43.55 -16.31
C ARG A 8 -37.15 -44.07 -15.85
N ARG A 9 -37.65 -43.44 -14.78
CA ARG A 9 -39.07 -43.32 -14.38
C ARG A 9 -39.19 -43.25 -12.86
N PHE A 10 -39.33 -42.02 -12.32
CA PHE A 10 -40.14 -41.76 -11.16
C PHE A 10 -40.39 -40.25 -11.06
N LEU A 11 -41.45 -39.79 -11.67
CA LEU A 11 -42.11 -38.51 -11.42
C LEU A 11 -43.49 -38.58 -12.07
N GLN A 12 -44.50 -38.98 -11.29
CA GLN A 12 -45.89 -38.62 -11.51
C GLN A 12 -46.70 -38.90 -10.23
N GLY A 13 -47.39 -37.85 -9.76
CA GLY A 13 -48.58 -38.00 -8.95
C GLY A 13 -48.51 -37.46 -7.54
N MET A 14 -48.98 -36.24 -7.34
CA MET A 14 -50.17 -35.93 -6.51
C MET A 14 -50.39 -34.42 -6.45
N ALA A 15 -51.40 -33.98 -7.17
CA ALA A 15 -52.04 -32.69 -6.94
C ALA A 15 -53.20 -32.90 -5.97
N ALA A 16 -53.22 -32.17 -4.87
CA ALA A 16 -54.42 -31.93 -4.07
C ALA A 16 -54.31 -30.54 -3.47
N GLY A 17 -55.28 -29.70 -3.79
CA GLY A 17 -55.33 -28.30 -3.39
C GLY A 17 -55.69 -28.11 -1.93
N LEU A 18 -55.28 -26.98 -1.40
CA LEU A 18 -55.88 -26.35 -0.22
C LEU A 18 -55.78 -24.83 -0.33
N SER A 19 -56.91 -24.25 -0.02
CA SER A 19 -57.33 -22.87 -0.18
C SER A 19 -56.46 -21.82 0.52
N ALA A 20 -56.40 -20.66 -0.10
CA ALA A 20 -55.81 -19.44 0.41
C ALA A 20 -56.53 -18.93 1.66
N ALA A 21 -55.76 -18.68 2.72
CA ALA A 21 -56.08 -17.76 3.79
C ALA A 21 -54.97 -16.69 3.84
N ALA A 22 -55.32 -15.47 3.47
CA ALA A 22 -54.45 -14.33 3.55
C ALA A 22 -54.27 -13.89 5.00
N LEU A 23 -53.04 -13.94 5.50
CA LEU A 23 -52.64 -13.27 6.74
C LEU A 23 -51.71 -12.12 6.39
N PRO A 24 -51.84 -10.95 7.04
CA PRO A 24 -51.00 -9.80 6.76
C PRO A 24 -49.55 -10.07 7.25
N ARG A 25 -48.60 -9.93 6.34
CA ARG A 25 -47.15 -9.92 6.67
C ARG A 25 -46.85 -8.64 7.44
N LEU A 26 -46.71 -8.74 8.74
CA LEU A 26 -45.94 -7.77 9.53
C LEU A 26 -44.49 -7.87 9.07
N ALA A 27 -44.00 -6.85 8.37
CA ALA A 27 -42.60 -6.65 8.09
C ALA A 27 -41.89 -6.36 9.42
N GLN A 28 -41.33 -7.38 10.07
CA GLN A 28 -40.33 -7.18 11.10
C GLN A 28 -39.04 -6.79 10.40
N ALA A 29 -38.68 -5.49 10.53
CA ALA A 29 -37.33 -5.02 10.26
C ALA A 29 -36.39 -5.77 11.21
N GLN A 30 -35.71 -6.79 10.69
CA GLN A 30 -34.56 -7.36 11.39
C GLN A 30 -33.49 -6.31 11.42
N SER A 31 -33.30 -5.64 12.56
CA SER A 31 -32.08 -4.92 12.87
C SER A 31 -30.93 -5.88 12.68
N ALA A 32 -30.14 -5.66 11.61
CA ALA A 32 -28.86 -6.31 11.46
C ALA A 32 -27.98 -5.84 12.63
N THR A 33 -27.90 -6.66 13.66
CA THR A 33 -26.92 -6.49 14.74
C THR A 33 -25.55 -6.59 14.07
N GLN A 34 -24.83 -5.43 14.05
CA GLN A 34 -23.41 -5.42 13.70
C GLN A 34 -22.69 -6.46 14.56
N PRO A 35 -21.81 -7.28 13.98
CA PRO A 35 -20.99 -8.17 14.77
C PRO A 35 -20.20 -7.32 15.79
N PRO A 36 -19.97 -7.84 17.01
CA PRO A 36 -19.21 -7.11 18.01
C PRO A 36 -17.85 -6.70 17.45
N ALA A 37 -17.52 -5.42 17.59
CA ALA A 37 -16.22 -4.90 17.16
C ALA A 37 -15.12 -5.78 17.78
N THR A 38 -14.27 -6.35 16.95
CA THR A 38 -13.07 -7.07 17.39
C THR A 38 -12.31 -6.17 18.37
N PRO A 39 -11.85 -6.71 19.52
CA PRO A 39 -11.05 -5.94 20.47
C PRO A 39 -9.84 -5.37 19.71
N ARG A 40 -9.66 -4.05 19.77
CA ARG A 40 -8.50 -3.38 19.18
C ARG A 40 -7.23 -3.96 19.80
N PRO A 41 -6.20 -4.32 19.00
CA PRO A 41 -4.90 -4.60 19.56
C PRO A 41 -4.48 -3.42 20.42
N ALA A 42 -3.99 -3.68 21.63
CA ALA A 42 -3.39 -2.64 22.46
C ALA A 42 -2.18 -2.09 21.70
N ALA A 43 -2.03 -0.76 21.69
CA ALA A 43 -0.84 -0.13 21.13
C ALA A 43 0.40 -0.79 21.75
N ARG A 44 1.34 -1.23 20.92
CA ARG A 44 2.59 -1.81 21.42
C ARG A 44 3.35 -0.74 22.20
N PRO A 45 4.07 -1.11 23.28
CA PRO A 45 4.95 -0.16 23.96
C PRO A 45 5.92 0.46 22.95
N SER A 46 6.15 1.77 23.05
CA SER A 46 7.13 2.46 22.21
C SER A 46 8.49 1.76 22.31
N PRO A 47 9.14 1.39 21.21
CA PRO A 47 10.48 0.81 21.24
C PRO A 47 11.57 1.83 21.58
N TYR A 48 11.19 3.12 21.61
CA TYR A 48 12.09 4.23 21.88
C TYR A 48 12.07 4.61 23.37
N ARG A 49 13.26 4.74 23.96
CA ARG A 49 13.41 5.22 25.35
C ARG A 49 13.24 6.73 25.45
N VAL A 50 13.62 7.45 24.41
CA VAL A 50 13.53 8.89 24.22
C VAL A 50 13.10 9.18 22.78
N ASN A 51 12.67 10.40 22.48
CA ASN A 51 12.26 10.82 21.13
C ASN A 51 13.48 11.12 20.24
N GLU A 52 14.52 10.29 20.33
CA GLU A 52 15.76 10.42 19.56
C GLU A 52 15.95 9.20 18.68
N PRO A 53 16.68 9.36 17.55
CA PRO A 53 16.99 8.25 16.67
C PRO A 53 17.85 7.22 17.38
N VAL A 54 17.70 5.98 16.96
CA VAL A 54 18.49 4.83 17.42
C VAL A 54 19.10 4.17 16.18
N SER A 55 20.42 4.00 16.19
CA SER A 55 21.07 3.12 15.22
C SER A 55 20.62 1.67 15.47
N ILE A 56 20.27 1.00 14.40
CA ILE A 56 19.82 -0.41 14.47
C ILE A 56 20.56 -1.27 13.44
N ASP A 57 20.80 -2.52 13.81
CA ASP A 57 21.32 -3.52 12.88
C ASP A 57 20.15 -4.18 12.14
N VAL A 58 20.25 -4.20 10.81
CA VAL A 58 19.30 -4.90 9.93
C VAL A 58 20.05 -5.98 9.17
N ASN A 59 19.71 -7.23 9.45
CA ASN A 59 20.21 -8.37 8.69
C ASN A 59 19.44 -8.46 7.37
N ALA A 60 20.18 -8.59 6.28
CA ALA A 60 19.65 -8.71 4.94
C ALA A 60 20.06 -10.06 4.33
N ARG A 61 19.10 -10.91 4.04
CA ARG A 61 19.33 -12.19 3.36
C ARG A 61 18.94 -12.08 1.88
N PRO A 62 19.89 -12.30 0.95
CA PRO A 62 19.60 -12.22 -0.48
C PRO A 62 18.50 -13.20 -0.92
N LEU A 63 17.70 -12.75 -1.88
CA LEU A 63 16.64 -13.47 -2.57
C LEU A 63 17.10 -13.69 -4.02
N PRO A 64 17.63 -14.90 -4.36
CA PRO A 64 18.35 -15.11 -5.63
C PRO A 64 17.43 -15.17 -6.85
N SER A 65 16.13 -15.35 -6.67
CA SER A 65 15.14 -15.40 -7.75
C SER A 65 13.79 -14.92 -7.25
N PHE A 66 12.99 -14.37 -8.15
CA PHE A 66 11.63 -13.92 -7.82
C PHE A 66 10.58 -15.02 -8.09
N ASP A 67 10.79 -15.86 -9.11
CA ASP A 67 9.92 -17.02 -9.36
C ASP A 67 10.38 -18.22 -8.52
N ILE A 68 9.46 -18.79 -7.74
CA ILE A 68 9.73 -19.94 -6.86
C ILE A 68 9.86 -21.23 -7.66
N ARG A 69 9.14 -21.33 -8.77
CA ARG A 69 9.05 -22.54 -9.61
C ARG A 69 10.09 -22.57 -10.72
N ASP A 70 10.38 -21.39 -11.31
CA ASP A 70 11.39 -21.22 -12.36
C ASP A 70 12.38 -20.12 -11.95
N ARG A 71 13.46 -20.55 -11.32
CA ARG A 71 14.50 -19.63 -10.82
C ARG A 71 15.29 -18.93 -11.93
N ALA A 72 15.20 -19.41 -13.17
CA ALA A 72 15.84 -18.77 -14.31
C ALA A 72 14.99 -17.66 -14.92
N ARG A 73 13.73 -17.60 -14.57
CA ARG A 73 12.83 -16.55 -15.05
C ARG A 73 13.15 -15.22 -14.38
N THR A 74 13.51 -14.24 -15.20
CA THR A 74 13.83 -12.87 -14.76
C THR A 74 12.77 -11.86 -15.17
N ARG A 75 11.98 -12.12 -16.23
CA ARG A 75 11.00 -11.17 -16.77
C ARG A 75 9.56 -11.47 -16.34
N PHE A 76 8.87 -10.42 -15.84
CA PHE A 76 7.52 -10.46 -15.31
C PHE A 76 6.73 -9.26 -15.87
N GLY A 77 6.04 -9.45 -17.01
CA GLY A 77 5.42 -8.35 -17.76
C GLY A 77 6.46 -7.35 -18.25
N ALA A 78 6.30 -6.08 -17.88
CA ALA A 78 7.24 -5.02 -18.20
C ALA A 78 8.36 -4.86 -17.15
N LEU A 79 8.51 -5.77 -16.22
CA LEU A 79 9.54 -5.73 -15.19
C LEU A 79 10.54 -6.87 -15.34
N GLU A 80 11.82 -6.56 -15.14
CA GLU A 80 12.91 -7.53 -15.03
C GLU A 80 13.48 -7.51 -13.63
N TYR A 81 13.48 -8.67 -12.96
CA TYR A 81 13.98 -8.83 -11.60
C TYR A 81 15.49 -8.56 -11.53
N ARG A 82 15.89 -7.68 -10.61
CA ARG A 82 17.31 -7.34 -10.34
C ARG A 82 17.85 -8.08 -9.14
N SER A 83 17.20 -7.90 -8.01
CA SER A 83 17.58 -8.49 -6.73
C SER A 83 16.47 -8.33 -5.70
N GLY A 84 16.59 -9.06 -4.60
CA GLY A 84 15.71 -8.91 -3.45
C GLY A 84 16.44 -9.27 -2.16
N LEU A 85 15.95 -8.71 -1.07
CA LEU A 85 16.41 -8.96 0.29
C LEU A 85 15.24 -9.32 1.19
N ILE A 86 15.46 -10.24 2.11
CA ILE A 86 14.61 -10.46 3.28
C ILE A 86 15.29 -9.78 4.46
N LEU A 87 14.58 -8.84 5.07
CA LEU A 87 15.10 -7.98 6.13
C LEU A 87 14.62 -8.45 7.49
N THR A 88 15.51 -8.48 8.47
CA THR A 88 15.20 -8.79 9.88
C THR A 88 16.06 -7.92 10.81
N SER A 89 15.56 -7.61 12.00
CA SER A 89 16.33 -6.88 13.01
C SER A 89 15.99 -7.40 14.42
N SER A 90 16.93 -7.27 15.33
CA SER A 90 16.70 -7.48 16.76
C SER A 90 15.99 -6.29 17.44
N PHE A 91 15.91 -5.14 16.76
CA PHE A 91 15.15 -3.98 17.24
C PHE A 91 13.66 -4.27 17.12
N SER A 92 12.95 -4.29 18.23
CA SER A 92 11.54 -4.70 18.31
C SER A 92 10.56 -3.80 17.57
N GLY A 93 11.00 -2.60 17.17
CA GLY A 93 10.25 -1.66 16.36
C GLY A 93 10.47 -1.80 14.86
N PHE A 94 11.35 -2.70 14.41
CA PHE A 94 11.58 -2.94 12.98
C PHE A 94 10.54 -3.89 12.41
N GLY A 95 9.87 -3.48 11.36
CA GLY A 95 8.76 -4.16 10.70
C GLY A 95 7.61 -3.21 10.43
N GLY A 96 6.50 -3.73 9.92
CA GLY A 96 5.35 -2.90 9.60
C GLY A 96 5.66 -1.85 8.53
N LEU A 97 6.52 -2.13 7.55
CA LEU A 97 6.99 -1.16 6.56
C LEU A 97 5.89 -0.87 5.55
N SER A 98 5.28 0.30 5.65
CA SER A 98 4.11 0.69 4.86
C SER A 98 4.47 1.51 3.62
N ALA A 99 5.51 2.33 3.66
CA ALA A 99 5.95 3.10 2.50
C ALA A 99 7.46 3.34 2.53
N LEU A 100 8.03 3.52 1.33
CA LEU A 100 9.45 3.75 1.12
C LEU A 100 9.65 4.82 0.06
N ARG A 101 10.67 5.69 0.23
CA ARG A 101 11.17 6.59 -0.83
C ARG A 101 12.69 6.56 -0.85
N LEU A 102 13.24 6.67 -2.06
CA LEU A 102 14.68 6.65 -2.31
C LEU A 102 15.19 8.03 -2.70
N ASP A 103 16.48 8.25 -2.52
CA ASP A 103 17.17 9.35 -3.15
C ASP A 103 17.29 9.14 -4.68
N PRO A 104 17.60 10.17 -5.47
CA PRO A 104 17.70 10.05 -6.92
C PRO A 104 18.71 9.00 -7.42
N LYS A 105 19.66 8.59 -6.58
CA LYS A 105 20.63 7.54 -6.90
C LYS A 105 20.17 6.13 -6.55
N GLY A 106 19.06 6.01 -5.80
CA GLY A 106 18.58 4.73 -5.29
C GLY A 106 19.43 4.14 -4.16
N GLU A 107 20.31 4.96 -3.55
CA GLU A 107 21.22 4.49 -2.51
C GLU A 107 20.69 4.72 -1.10
N ARG A 108 20.11 5.90 -0.83
CA ARG A 108 19.57 6.25 0.48
C ARG A 108 18.07 6.07 0.47
N PHE A 109 17.53 5.54 1.57
CA PHE A 109 16.11 5.40 1.72
C PHE A 109 15.58 6.09 2.97
N ILE A 110 14.31 6.46 2.90
CA ILE A 110 13.46 6.81 4.02
C ILE A 110 12.19 5.96 3.91
N ALA A 111 11.79 5.35 5.01
CA ALA A 111 10.58 4.56 5.10
C ALA A 111 9.76 4.92 6.34
N VAL A 112 8.47 4.62 6.32
CA VAL A 112 7.58 4.71 7.47
C VAL A 112 7.03 3.34 7.80
N SER A 113 6.69 3.14 9.07
CA SER A 113 5.97 1.95 9.51
C SER A 113 4.59 2.31 10.06
N ASP A 114 3.66 1.35 10.01
CA ASP A 114 2.33 1.40 10.60
C ASP A 114 2.34 1.77 12.10
N GLN A 115 3.46 1.50 12.80
CA GLN A 115 3.67 1.85 14.21
C GLN A 115 4.17 3.27 14.42
N GLY A 116 4.14 4.14 13.41
CA GLY A 116 4.55 5.54 13.55
C GLY A 116 6.06 5.73 13.72
N SER A 117 6.85 4.99 13.02
CA SER A 117 8.32 5.08 13.00
C SER A 117 8.84 5.51 11.65
N TRP A 118 9.90 6.33 11.66
CA TRP A 118 10.79 6.55 10.53
C TRP A 118 11.89 5.50 10.54
N PHE A 119 12.26 5.03 9.36
CA PHE A 119 13.51 4.33 9.12
C PHE A 119 14.26 5.04 8.00
N THR A 120 15.57 5.26 8.22
CA THR A 120 16.48 5.75 7.18
C THR A 120 17.68 4.85 7.11
N GLY A 121 18.38 4.86 5.99
CA GLY A 121 19.59 4.07 5.83
C GLY A 121 20.12 4.12 4.41
N ARG A 122 21.05 3.24 4.13
CA ARG A 122 21.67 3.11 2.83
C ARG A 122 21.56 1.67 2.33
N ILE A 123 21.16 1.50 1.08
CA ILE A 123 21.18 0.21 0.38
C ILE A 123 22.61 -0.03 -0.12
N VAL A 124 23.15 -1.18 0.20
CA VAL A 124 24.49 -1.59 -0.25
C VAL A 124 24.35 -2.44 -1.50
N TYR A 125 25.07 -2.05 -2.53
CA TYR A 125 25.07 -2.73 -3.81
C TYR A 125 26.39 -3.44 -4.10
N ARG A 126 26.31 -4.55 -4.84
CA ARG A 126 27.41 -5.20 -5.53
C ARG A 126 27.06 -5.31 -7.00
N GLY A 127 27.60 -4.40 -7.82
CA GLY A 127 27.10 -4.20 -9.18
C GLY A 127 25.66 -3.74 -9.17
N ARG A 128 24.75 -4.51 -9.79
CA ARG A 128 23.32 -4.19 -9.86
C ARG A 128 22.49 -4.79 -8.70
N GLU A 129 23.10 -5.62 -7.86
CA GLU A 129 22.39 -6.40 -6.84
C GLU A 129 22.48 -5.73 -5.47
N MET A 130 21.36 -5.61 -4.78
CA MET A 130 21.33 -5.27 -3.37
C MET A 130 21.92 -6.41 -2.56
N VAL A 131 22.84 -6.11 -1.65
CA VAL A 131 23.50 -7.10 -0.77
C VAL A 131 23.30 -6.85 0.71
N GLY A 132 22.81 -5.67 1.08
CA GLY A 132 22.59 -5.31 2.48
C GLY A 132 22.03 -3.92 2.67
N LEU A 133 21.82 -3.58 3.94
CA LEU A 133 21.53 -2.23 4.41
C LEU A 133 22.63 -1.80 5.39
N GLU A 134 22.99 -0.52 5.37
CA GLU A 134 23.95 0.08 6.30
C GLU A 134 23.42 1.42 6.82
N ASP A 135 24.01 1.89 7.92
CA ASP A 135 23.69 3.18 8.55
C ASP A 135 22.17 3.31 8.85
N VAL A 136 21.54 2.21 9.27
CA VAL A 136 20.10 2.23 9.51
C VAL A 136 19.80 2.88 10.85
N GLU A 137 18.95 3.90 10.81
CA GLU A 137 18.44 4.60 11.99
C GLU A 137 16.92 4.48 12.03
N ALA A 138 16.40 4.33 13.25
CA ALA A 138 14.97 4.35 13.54
C ALA A 138 14.64 5.53 14.45
N ALA A 139 13.55 6.25 14.19
CA ALA A 139 13.08 7.35 15.01
C ALA A 139 11.54 7.39 15.06
N PRO A 140 10.91 7.86 16.16
CA PRO A 140 9.47 8.03 16.19
C PRO A 140 9.02 9.19 15.30
N LEU A 141 7.87 9.06 14.64
CA LEU A 141 7.18 10.21 14.05
C LEU A 141 6.69 11.11 15.18
N LEU A 142 7.04 12.40 15.12
CA LEU A 142 6.63 13.37 16.13
C LEU A 142 5.44 14.22 15.67
N GLY A 143 4.45 14.37 16.52
CA GLY A 143 3.35 15.32 16.30
C GLY A 143 3.78 16.77 16.47
N ALA A 144 2.86 17.70 16.25
CA ALA A 144 3.11 19.15 16.39
C ALA A 144 3.57 19.55 17.80
N ASP A 145 3.18 18.78 18.82
CA ASP A 145 3.59 18.95 20.21
C ASP A 145 4.98 18.37 20.53
N GLY A 146 5.64 17.73 19.57
CA GLY A 146 6.94 17.10 19.72
C GLY A 146 6.93 15.77 20.46
N ARG A 147 5.75 15.19 20.71
CA ARG A 147 5.61 13.82 21.23
C ARG A 147 5.41 12.84 20.07
N PRO A 148 5.73 11.55 20.26
CA PRO A 148 5.38 10.53 19.27
C PRO A 148 3.91 10.60 18.91
N ILE A 149 3.58 10.48 17.61
CA ILE A 149 2.18 10.54 17.16
C ILE A 149 1.34 9.46 17.84
N THR A 150 1.93 8.31 18.12
CA THR A 150 1.29 7.19 18.84
C THR A 150 0.84 7.53 20.26
N ALA A 151 1.35 8.62 20.87
CA ALA A 151 0.85 9.13 22.14
C ALA A 151 -0.57 9.69 22.04
N THR A 152 -1.01 10.07 20.86
CA THR A 152 -2.37 10.54 20.59
C THR A 152 -3.24 9.36 20.16
N ARG A 153 -4.36 9.17 20.82
CA ARG A 153 -5.25 8.03 20.55
C ARG A 153 -5.70 7.99 19.09
N GLY A 154 -5.44 6.86 18.40
CA GLY A 154 -5.78 6.64 17.02
C GLY A 154 -4.80 7.25 16.01
N TRP A 155 -3.75 7.95 16.45
CA TRP A 155 -2.72 8.51 15.58
C TRP A 155 -1.57 7.51 15.41
N TYR A 156 -1.83 6.41 14.79
CA TYR A 156 -0.92 5.37 14.31
C TYR A 156 -1.50 4.84 12.98
N ASP A 157 -0.93 3.82 12.39
CA ASP A 157 -1.26 3.38 11.03
C ASP A 157 -0.78 4.43 10.01
N SER A 158 0.54 4.69 10.00
CA SER A 158 1.16 5.55 8.99
C SER A 158 1.45 4.71 7.75
N GLU A 159 0.62 4.87 6.70
CA GLU A 159 0.53 3.94 5.59
C GLU A 159 1.08 4.51 4.28
N SER A 160 1.33 5.80 4.19
CA SER A 160 1.78 6.41 2.95
C SER A 160 2.80 7.52 3.16
N LEU A 161 3.67 7.72 2.16
CA LEU A 161 4.75 8.69 2.19
C LEU A 161 4.90 9.37 0.83
N ALA A 162 5.06 10.69 0.81
CA ALA A 162 5.50 11.44 -0.37
C ALA A 162 6.57 12.44 0.02
N LEU A 163 7.47 12.78 -0.91
CA LEU A 163 8.52 13.77 -0.71
C LEU A 163 8.36 14.95 -1.67
N ASP A 164 8.65 16.17 -1.19
CA ASP A 164 8.77 17.40 -1.99
C ASP A 164 9.96 18.22 -1.45
N GLY A 165 11.11 18.05 -2.05
CA GLY A 165 12.34 18.67 -1.57
C GLY A 165 12.65 18.29 -0.12
N SER A 166 12.62 19.26 0.80
CA SER A 166 12.79 19.01 2.24
C SER A 166 11.53 18.64 2.97
N PHE A 167 10.38 18.57 2.30
CA PHE A 167 9.12 18.19 2.93
C PHE A 167 8.81 16.72 2.73
N ALA A 168 8.32 16.08 3.77
CA ALA A 168 7.69 14.77 3.72
C ALA A 168 6.22 14.88 4.11
N TYR A 169 5.38 14.13 3.42
CA TYR A 169 3.96 13.98 3.71
C TYR A 169 3.69 12.54 4.10
N VAL A 170 3.09 12.34 5.26
CA VAL A 170 2.76 11.00 5.78
C VAL A 170 1.26 10.91 5.99
N GLY A 171 0.63 9.92 5.38
CA GLY A 171 -0.77 9.60 5.57
C GLY A 171 -0.98 8.74 6.81
N LEU A 172 -1.97 9.10 7.63
CA LEU A 172 -2.42 8.34 8.78
C LEU A 172 -3.80 7.76 8.48
N GLU A 173 -3.87 6.47 8.25
CA GLU A 173 -5.07 5.79 7.75
C GLU A 173 -6.23 5.87 8.74
N ARG A 174 -6.00 5.56 10.00
CA ARG A 174 -7.09 5.49 11.01
C ARG A 174 -7.82 6.80 11.26
N VAL A 175 -7.15 7.90 11.05
CA VAL A 175 -7.72 9.23 11.27
C VAL A 175 -7.96 9.99 9.97
N ASN A 176 -7.61 9.37 8.83
CA ASN A 176 -7.69 9.96 7.49
C ASN A 176 -7.10 11.38 7.48
N GLN A 177 -5.87 11.51 7.97
CA GLN A 177 -5.11 12.75 8.04
C GLN A 177 -3.81 12.60 7.26
N VAL A 178 -3.26 13.73 6.82
CA VAL A 178 -1.90 13.79 6.30
C VAL A 178 -1.10 14.78 7.14
N LEU A 179 0.08 14.35 7.58
CA LEU A 179 1.05 15.17 8.27
C LEU A 179 2.14 15.62 7.31
N ARG A 180 2.52 16.89 7.37
CA ARG A 180 3.68 17.45 6.67
C ARG A 180 4.82 17.65 7.67
N PHE A 181 6.00 17.17 7.32
CA PHE A 181 7.25 17.31 8.08
C PHE A 181 8.23 18.17 7.27
N ASP A 182 8.94 19.09 7.92
CA ASP A 182 9.99 19.90 7.31
C ASP A 182 11.37 19.42 7.77
N PHE A 183 12.05 18.65 6.93
CA PHE A 183 13.37 18.08 7.21
C PHE A 183 14.53 19.09 7.16
N ALA A 184 14.30 20.31 6.63
CA ALA A 184 15.30 21.36 6.71
C ALA A 184 15.68 21.74 8.16
N LYS A 185 14.78 21.44 9.12
CA LYS A 185 15.00 21.63 10.57
C LYS A 185 15.67 20.44 11.25
N GLY A 186 16.11 19.46 10.50
CA GLY A 186 16.68 18.19 10.98
C GLY A 186 15.63 17.08 11.02
N PHE A 187 15.95 15.95 10.40
CA PHE A 187 15.08 14.79 10.19
C PHE A 187 14.38 14.34 11.50
N THR A 188 15.15 14.09 12.53
CA THR A 188 14.67 13.52 13.80
C THR A 188 13.98 14.52 14.72
N ARG A 189 14.07 15.81 14.42
CA ARG A 189 13.41 16.89 15.17
C ARG A 189 12.22 17.47 14.43
N SER A 190 11.98 17.00 13.22
CA SER A 190 10.85 17.44 12.42
C SER A 190 9.54 17.05 13.09
N ARG A 191 8.58 17.98 13.11
CA ARG A 191 7.26 17.79 13.71
C ARG A 191 6.21 17.79 12.61
N GLY A 192 5.30 16.85 12.71
CA GLY A 192 4.20 16.70 11.76
C GLY A 192 3.13 17.76 11.99
N GLU A 193 2.86 18.55 10.97
CA GLU A 193 1.75 19.52 10.93
C GLU A 193 0.62 18.94 10.08
N VAL A 194 -0.61 18.93 10.61
CA VAL A 194 -1.77 18.46 9.86
C VAL A 194 -2.03 19.38 8.67
N ILE A 195 -2.13 18.83 7.46
CA ILE A 195 -2.57 19.57 6.29
C ILE A 195 -4.08 19.42 6.06
N ALA A 196 -4.69 20.43 5.46
CA ALA A 196 -6.12 20.41 5.15
C ALA A 196 -6.39 19.43 4.00
N LEU A 197 -7.27 18.46 4.23
CA LEU A 197 -7.78 17.52 3.22
C LEU A 197 -9.22 17.88 2.85
N PRO A 198 -9.67 17.51 1.62
CA PRO A 198 -11.08 17.61 1.25
C PRO A 198 -11.98 16.91 2.27
N PRO A 199 -13.17 17.46 2.59
CA PRO A 199 -14.07 16.85 3.59
C PRO A 199 -14.46 15.40 3.29
N ALA A 200 -14.45 15.00 2.03
CA ALA A 200 -14.72 13.63 1.60
C ALA A 200 -13.65 12.64 2.07
N ALA A 201 -12.38 13.05 2.19
CA ALA A 201 -11.30 12.20 2.71
C ALA A 201 -11.57 11.74 4.14
N ARG A 202 -12.20 12.59 4.98
CA ARG A 202 -12.58 12.25 6.36
C ARG A 202 -13.68 11.19 6.46
N LYS A 203 -14.37 10.90 5.34
CA LYS A 203 -15.45 9.92 5.26
C LYS A 203 -14.99 8.56 4.77
N LEU A 204 -13.70 8.41 4.47
CA LEU A 204 -13.13 7.12 4.10
C LEU A 204 -13.37 6.09 5.21
N PRO A 205 -13.58 4.81 4.86
CA PRO A 205 -13.74 3.76 5.86
C PRO A 205 -12.52 3.66 6.78
N ASN A 206 -12.74 3.37 8.04
CA ASN A 206 -11.65 3.07 8.97
C ASN A 206 -10.86 1.86 8.47
N ASN A 207 -9.54 1.93 8.50
CA ASN A 207 -8.65 0.86 8.08
C ASN A 207 -8.82 0.47 6.60
N LYS A 208 -9.16 1.46 5.76
CA LYS A 208 -9.30 1.43 4.31
C LYS A 208 -9.12 2.84 3.73
N GLY A 209 -8.32 3.65 4.41
CA GLY A 209 -8.14 5.07 4.18
C GLY A 209 -7.05 5.40 3.16
N LEU A 210 -6.16 6.31 3.54
CA LEU A 210 -5.12 6.83 2.65
C LEU A 210 -3.89 5.92 2.65
N GLU A 211 -3.68 5.20 1.55
CA GLU A 211 -2.59 4.23 1.38
C GLU A 211 -1.49 4.70 0.42
N GLY A 212 -1.79 5.56 -0.54
CA GLY A 212 -0.81 6.06 -1.50
C GLY A 212 -0.74 7.58 -1.50
N LEU A 213 0.47 8.14 -1.44
CA LEU A 213 0.73 9.57 -1.57
C LEU A 213 1.78 9.84 -2.66
N VAL A 214 1.47 10.77 -3.57
CA VAL A 214 2.39 11.23 -4.61
C VAL A 214 2.37 12.74 -4.66
N PHE A 215 3.52 13.39 -4.48
CA PHE A 215 3.66 14.81 -4.76
C PHE A 215 4.10 15.02 -6.21
N VAL A 216 3.39 15.90 -6.93
CA VAL A 216 3.68 16.17 -8.34
C VAL A 216 4.63 17.38 -8.45
N PRO A 217 5.88 17.19 -8.91
CA PRO A 217 6.87 18.25 -8.98
C PRO A 217 6.55 19.27 -10.09
N LYS A 218 7.26 20.40 -10.07
CA LYS A 218 7.20 21.41 -11.13
C LYS A 218 7.55 20.80 -12.49
N GLY A 219 6.87 21.27 -13.54
CA GLY A 219 7.10 20.82 -14.92
C GLY A 219 6.21 19.67 -15.36
N GLN A 220 5.50 19.03 -14.45
CA GLN A 220 4.54 17.96 -14.75
C GLN A 220 3.08 18.49 -14.76
N PRO A 221 2.16 17.79 -15.46
CA PRO A 221 0.72 18.01 -15.24
C PRO A 221 0.39 17.89 -13.74
N LEU A 222 -0.53 18.72 -13.25
CA LEU A 222 -0.90 18.78 -11.82
C LEU A 222 0.22 19.27 -10.87
N ALA A 223 1.24 19.97 -11.36
CA ALA A 223 2.36 20.45 -10.55
C ALA A 223 1.92 21.16 -9.25
N GLY A 224 2.55 20.83 -8.13
CA GLY A 224 2.25 21.35 -6.80
C GLY A 224 1.04 20.68 -6.12
N THR A 225 0.52 19.61 -6.69
CA THR A 225 -0.57 18.81 -6.12
C THR A 225 -0.02 17.61 -5.37
N LEU A 226 -0.52 17.34 -4.17
CA LEU A 226 -0.39 16.07 -3.52
C LEU A 226 -1.59 15.20 -3.93
N ILE A 227 -1.32 14.10 -4.63
CA ILE A 227 -2.33 13.09 -4.98
C ILE A 227 -2.39 12.10 -3.82
N ALA A 228 -3.59 11.88 -3.28
CA ALA A 228 -3.82 10.94 -2.18
C ALA A 228 -4.81 9.86 -2.62
N PHE A 229 -4.38 8.61 -2.62
CA PHE A 229 -5.17 7.44 -2.99
C PHE A 229 -5.75 6.77 -1.76
N SER A 230 -7.02 6.34 -1.82
CA SER A 230 -7.57 5.47 -0.79
C SER A 230 -7.36 4.00 -1.14
N GLU A 231 -7.14 3.16 -0.13
CA GLU A 231 -7.09 1.71 -0.31
C GLU A 231 -8.44 1.20 -0.85
N ARG A 232 -9.52 1.50 -0.14
CA ARG A 232 -10.86 1.02 -0.48
C ARG A 232 -11.98 2.02 -0.18
N GLY A 233 -11.72 3.33 -0.29
CA GLY A 233 -12.80 4.29 -0.40
C GLY A 233 -13.47 4.12 -1.75
N LEU A 234 -14.74 3.74 -1.81
CA LEU A 234 -15.44 3.47 -3.06
C LEU A 234 -16.40 4.60 -3.42
N ASP A 235 -16.44 4.95 -4.71
CA ASP A 235 -17.50 5.78 -5.27
C ASP A 235 -18.79 4.97 -5.50
N ALA A 236 -19.84 5.61 -5.97
CA ALA A 236 -21.13 4.97 -6.23
C ALA A 236 -21.08 3.86 -7.29
N SER A 237 -20.04 3.84 -8.13
CA SER A 237 -19.79 2.85 -9.17
C SER A 237 -18.82 1.74 -8.72
N GLY A 238 -18.32 1.81 -7.48
CA GLY A 238 -17.40 0.84 -6.93
C GLY A 238 -15.94 1.05 -7.32
N ASN A 239 -15.56 2.23 -7.85
CA ASN A 239 -14.18 2.60 -8.14
C ASN A 239 -13.51 3.17 -6.90
N LEU A 240 -12.16 3.08 -6.82
CA LEU A 240 -11.36 3.59 -5.72
C LEU A 240 -11.26 5.11 -5.80
N VAL A 241 -11.61 5.79 -4.71
CA VAL A 241 -11.58 7.25 -4.63
C VAL A 241 -10.15 7.75 -4.37
N ALA A 242 -9.78 8.84 -5.03
CA ALA A 242 -8.53 9.54 -4.80
C ALA A 242 -8.75 11.06 -4.77
N PHE A 243 -7.82 11.81 -4.18
CA PHE A 243 -7.94 13.23 -3.94
C PHE A 243 -6.77 14.01 -4.53
N LEU A 244 -7.06 15.16 -5.10
CA LEU A 244 -6.10 16.19 -5.49
C LEU A 244 -6.07 17.25 -4.39
N VAL A 245 -4.97 17.31 -3.64
CA VAL A 245 -4.80 18.21 -2.49
C VAL A 245 -3.85 19.33 -2.86
N GLY A 246 -4.30 20.57 -2.74
CA GLY A 246 -3.53 21.74 -3.21
C GLY A 246 -3.47 21.84 -4.73
N GLY A 247 -2.41 22.44 -5.25
CA GLY A 247 -2.25 22.67 -6.69
C GLY A 247 -3.28 23.64 -7.26
N LYS A 248 -3.46 23.62 -8.60
CA LYS A 248 -4.37 24.54 -9.30
C LYS A 248 -5.82 24.05 -9.34
N THR A 249 -6.04 22.74 -9.31
CA THR A 249 -7.34 22.08 -9.49
C THR A 249 -7.59 21.04 -8.39
N PRO A 250 -7.77 21.46 -7.13
CA PRO A 250 -8.08 20.52 -6.06
C PRO A 250 -9.43 19.85 -6.31
N GLY A 251 -9.58 18.59 -5.88
CA GLY A 251 -10.82 17.85 -6.09
C GLY A 251 -10.70 16.37 -5.79
N GLN A 252 -11.67 15.61 -6.28
CA GLN A 252 -11.74 14.16 -6.16
C GLN A 252 -11.81 13.55 -7.55
N PHE A 253 -11.16 12.42 -7.73
CA PHE A 253 -11.30 11.55 -8.91
C PHE A 253 -11.42 10.10 -8.46
N SER A 254 -11.61 9.19 -9.38
CA SER A 254 -11.66 7.76 -9.08
C SER A 254 -10.69 6.98 -9.96
N VAL A 255 -10.16 5.89 -9.42
CA VAL A 255 -9.39 4.87 -10.16
C VAL A 255 -10.29 3.65 -10.34
N ARG A 256 -10.42 3.16 -11.57
CA ARG A 256 -11.24 1.96 -11.85
C ARG A 256 -10.72 0.78 -11.05
N ARG A 257 -11.59 0.24 -10.20
CA ARG A 257 -11.31 -0.99 -9.44
C ARG A 257 -11.64 -2.20 -10.29
N SER A 258 -10.76 -3.17 -10.37
CA SER A 258 -10.97 -4.44 -11.09
C SER A 258 -10.41 -5.62 -10.31
N GLU A 259 -11.02 -6.79 -10.47
CA GLU A 259 -10.57 -8.07 -9.90
C GLU A 259 -10.32 -8.06 -8.37
N ASN A 260 -11.00 -7.17 -7.66
CA ASN A 260 -10.87 -6.97 -6.21
C ASN A 260 -9.46 -6.56 -5.74
N PHE A 261 -8.67 -5.93 -6.62
CA PHE A 261 -7.45 -5.26 -6.20
C PHE A 261 -7.77 -3.93 -5.53
N ASP A 262 -7.00 -3.60 -4.51
CA ASP A 262 -7.03 -2.35 -3.76
C ASP A 262 -5.65 -1.68 -3.86
N ILE A 263 -5.60 -0.34 -3.83
CA ILE A 263 -4.33 0.39 -3.94
C ILE A 263 -3.60 0.31 -2.60
N SER A 264 -2.29 0.00 -2.62
CA SER A 264 -1.41 0.03 -1.45
C SER A 264 -0.35 1.13 -1.50
N ASP A 265 0.12 1.57 -2.66
CA ASP A 265 0.96 2.77 -2.81
C ASP A 265 0.94 3.26 -4.25
N ALA A 266 1.60 4.38 -4.50
CA ALA A 266 1.77 4.95 -5.83
C ALA A 266 3.11 5.69 -5.96
N VAL A 267 3.66 5.74 -7.17
CA VAL A 267 4.89 6.46 -7.48
C VAL A 267 4.79 7.18 -8.83
N LEU A 268 5.29 8.41 -8.87
CA LEU A 268 5.47 9.14 -10.12
C LEU A 268 6.84 8.79 -10.69
N LEU A 269 6.86 8.22 -11.88
CA LEU A 269 8.11 7.93 -12.59
C LEU A 269 8.83 9.23 -12.97
N PRO A 270 10.15 9.26 -12.98
CA PRO A 270 10.93 10.40 -13.49
C PRO A 270 10.53 10.81 -14.92
N SER A 271 10.06 9.85 -15.73
CA SER A 271 9.53 10.08 -17.08
C SER A 271 8.12 10.71 -17.11
N GLY A 272 7.45 10.88 -15.96
CA GLY A 272 6.11 11.48 -15.85
C GLY A 272 4.93 10.50 -15.86
N GLY A 273 5.17 9.19 -15.97
CA GLY A 273 4.14 8.16 -15.79
C GLY A 273 3.82 7.95 -14.30
N LEU A 274 2.57 7.69 -13.96
CA LEU A 274 2.16 7.34 -12.61
C LEU A 274 1.94 5.84 -12.51
N LEU A 275 2.61 5.18 -11.57
CA LEU A 275 2.37 3.78 -11.25
C LEU A 275 1.57 3.68 -9.95
N ILE A 276 0.60 2.78 -9.92
CA ILE A 276 -0.09 2.38 -8.69
C ILE A 276 0.27 0.92 -8.39
N LEU A 277 0.68 0.68 -7.15
CA LEU A 277 0.84 -0.65 -6.59
C LEU A 277 -0.49 -1.08 -6.02
N GLU A 278 -0.92 -2.28 -6.37
CA GLU A 278 -2.20 -2.82 -5.94
C GLU A 278 -2.02 -4.22 -5.40
N ARG A 279 -2.78 -4.55 -4.38
CA ARG A 279 -2.81 -5.88 -3.77
C ARG A 279 -4.22 -6.43 -3.68
N LYS A 280 -4.33 -7.74 -3.65
CA LYS A 280 -5.57 -8.44 -3.29
C LYS A 280 -5.25 -9.61 -2.38
N PHE A 281 -6.19 -9.91 -1.52
CA PHE A 281 -6.18 -11.12 -0.73
C PHE A 281 -7.50 -11.86 -0.90
N SER A 282 -7.45 -13.16 -1.10
CA SER A 282 -8.63 -14.01 -1.05
C SER A 282 -8.30 -15.34 -0.38
N TRP A 283 -9.25 -15.87 0.38
CA TRP A 283 -9.07 -17.14 1.11
C TRP A 283 -8.75 -18.32 0.20
N PHE A 284 -9.22 -18.32 -1.05
CA PHE A 284 -9.00 -19.40 -2.02
C PHE A 284 -7.90 -19.09 -3.04
N GLY A 285 -7.64 -17.83 -3.33
CA GLY A 285 -6.66 -17.39 -4.33
C GLY A 285 -5.36 -16.84 -3.76
N GLY A 286 -5.26 -16.73 -2.42
CA GLY A 286 -4.06 -16.18 -1.76
C GLY A 286 -3.86 -14.68 -2.02
N VAL A 287 -2.60 -14.26 -1.94
CA VAL A 287 -2.14 -12.90 -2.21
C VAL A 287 -1.87 -12.72 -3.70
N GLY A 288 -2.26 -11.57 -4.24
CA GLY A 288 -1.88 -11.14 -5.58
C GLY A 288 -1.43 -9.69 -5.56
N ILE A 289 -0.40 -9.38 -6.32
CA ILE A 289 0.18 -8.05 -6.49
C ILE A 289 0.08 -7.66 -7.95
N ARG A 290 -0.26 -6.39 -8.19
CA ARG A 290 -0.36 -5.82 -9.53
C ARG A 290 0.22 -4.41 -9.54
N ILE A 291 0.87 -4.02 -10.65
CA ILE A 291 1.22 -2.64 -10.91
C ILE A 291 0.51 -2.21 -12.19
N ARG A 292 -0.24 -1.11 -12.12
CA ARG A 292 -0.83 -0.46 -13.29
C ARG A 292 -0.16 0.88 -13.57
N ARG A 293 -0.09 1.25 -14.85
CA ARG A 293 0.41 2.54 -15.31
C ARG A 293 -0.77 3.46 -15.64
N LEU A 294 -0.87 4.60 -14.98
CA LEU A 294 -1.86 5.63 -15.24
C LEU A 294 -1.21 6.81 -15.96
N ALA A 295 -1.95 7.45 -16.86
CA ALA A 295 -1.50 8.71 -17.45
C ALA A 295 -1.85 9.86 -16.50
N LEU A 296 -0.85 10.63 -16.09
CA LEU A 296 -1.05 11.78 -15.20
C LEU A 296 -1.95 12.86 -15.84
N SER A 297 -1.95 12.96 -17.20
CA SER A 297 -2.80 13.84 -17.98
C SER A 297 -4.29 13.53 -17.89
N ASP A 298 -4.66 12.29 -17.56
CA ASP A 298 -6.05 11.85 -17.50
C ASP A 298 -6.66 12.14 -16.12
N ILE A 299 -5.83 12.52 -15.15
CA ILE A 299 -6.25 12.82 -13.79
C ILE A 299 -6.79 14.25 -13.73
N ALA A 300 -8.07 14.37 -13.42
CA ALA A 300 -8.76 15.63 -13.20
C ALA A 300 -9.93 15.44 -12.21
N PRO A 301 -10.42 16.50 -11.55
CA PRO A 301 -11.59 16.40 -10.71
C PRO A 301 -12.79 15.78 -11.45
N GLY A 302 -13.40 14.76 -10.88
CA GLY A 302 -14.53 14.02 -11.45
C GLY A 302 -14.17 12.94 -12.47
N ALA A 303 -12.90 12.81 -12.88
CA ALA A 303 -12.47 11.76 -13.80
C ALA A 303 -12.54 10.36 -13.16
N VAL A 304 -12.75 9.35 -13.99
CA VAL A 304 -12.51 7.93 -13.67
C VAL A 304 -11.35 7.48 -14.54
N VAL A 305 -10.20 7.25 -13.93
CA VAL A 305 -8.98 6.85 -14.63
C VAL A 305 -8.78 5.35 -14.59
N ASP A 306 -8.12 4.83 -15.61
CA ASP A 306 -7.74 3.42 -15.73
C ASP A 306 -6.41 3.33 -16.47
N GLY A 307 -5.78 2.16 -16.44
CA GLY A 307 -4.56 1.93 -17.17
C GLY A 307 -4.16 0.44 -17.21
N PRO A 308 -3.26 0.08 -18.12
CA PRO A 308 -2.83 -1.29 -18.28
C PRO A 308 -2.05 -1.79 -17.06
N ALA A 309 -2.25 -3.07 -16.74
CA ALA A 309 -1.37 -3.78 -15.82
C ALA A 309 -0.03 -4.06 -16.53
N ILE A 310 1.05 -3.58 -15.94
CA ILE A 310 2.41 -3.79 -16.44
C ILE A 310 3.14 -4.92 -15.70
N PHE A 311 2.63 -5.32 -14.53
CA PHE A 311 3.19 -6.38 -13.68
C PHE A 311 2.08 -7.08 -12.91
N ASN A 312 2.19 -8.40 -12.79
CA ASN A 312 1.34 -9.22 -11.93
C ASN A 312 2.20 -10.30 -11.28
N ALA A 313 1.94 -10.56 -10.01
CA ALA A 313 2.56 -11.61 -9.23
C ALA A 313 1.54 -12.27 -8.29
N ASP A 314 1.77 -13.54 -7.97
CA ASP A 314 0.96 -14.34 -7.05
C ASP A 314 1.85 -15.20 -6.14
N LEU A 315 1.27 -16.14 -5.40
CA LEU A 315 2.00 -17.07 -4.51
C LEU A 315 3.02 -17.98 -5.22
N GLY A 316 3.12 -17.94 -6.54
CA GLY A 316 4.21 -18.56 -7.31
C GLY A 316 5.49 -17.71 -7.34
N ASN A 317 5.41 -16.51 -6.78
CA ASN A 317 6.49 -15.53 -6.73
C ASN A 317 6.86 -15.22 -5.27
N GLU A 318 8.06 -14.70 -5.08
CA GLU A 318 8.56 -14.21 -3.79
C GLU A 318 7.92 -12.85 -3.48
N ILE A 319 6.67 -12.88 -3.08
CA ILE A 319 5.88 -11.73 -2.63
C ILE A 319 5.42 -11.90 -1.19
N ASP A 320 5.00 -10.82 -0.60
CA ASP A 320 4.28 -10.76 0.66
C ASP A 320 3.26 -9.62 0.60
N ASN A 321 2.88 -9.03 1.71
CA ASN A 321 2.02 -7.87 1.81
C ASN A 321 2.75 -6.62 1.27
N MET A 322 2.83 -6.46 -0.05
CA MET A 322 3.56 -5.34 -0.68
C MET A 322 2.81 -4.03 -0.44
N GLU A 323 3.46 -3.10 0.28
CA GLU A 323 2.84 -1.84 0.72
C GLU A 323 3.50 -0.60 0.13
N GLY A 324 4.79 -0.63 -0.21
CA GLY A 324 5.49 0.53 -0.71
C GLY A 324 6.13 0.29 -2.07
N ILE A 325 6.14 1.34 -2.92
CA ILE A 325 6.83 1.37 -4.21
C ILE A 325 7.50 2.72 -4.43
N ASP A 326 8.74 2.71 -4.89
CA ASP A 326 9.43 3.91 -5.38
C ASP A 326 10.20 3.63 -6.67
N ALA A 327 10.66 4.70 -7.35
CA ALA A 327 11.37 4.62 -8.61
C ALA A 327 12.54 5.60 -8.67
N HIS A 328 13.67 5.13 -9.18
CA HIS A 328 14.81 6.00 -9.50
C HIS A 328 15.37 5.66 -10.90
N VAL A 329 16.23 6.51 -11.41
CA VAL A 329 16.93 6.26 -12.68
C VAL A 329 18.41 6.07 -12.38
N THR A 330 19.00 4.96 -12.84
CA THR A 330 20.43 4.69 -12.68
C THR A 330 21.27 5.60 -13.58
N GLU A 331 22.58 5.62 -13.36
CA GLU A 331 23.51 6.37 -14.22
C GLU A 331 23.51 5.88 -15.67
N GLU A 332 23.16 4.60 -15.89
CA GLU A 332 22.98 4.00 -17.22
C GLU A 332 21.64 4.33 -17.88
N GLY A 333 20.75 5.06 -17.18
CA GLY A 333 19.44 5.47 -17.67
C GLY A 333 18.33 4.44 -17.49
N GLU A 334 18.57 3.37 -16.72
CA GLU A 334 17.54 2.37 -16.41
C GLU A 334 16.58 2.89 -15.32
N THR A 335 15.28 2.76 -15.53
CA THR A 335 14.31 3.00 -14.48
C THR A 335 14.20 1.77 -13.58
N VAL A 336 14.53 1.92 -12.32
CA VAL A 336 14.46 0.86 -11.30
C VAL A 336 13.30 1.12 -10.36
N LEU A 337 12.44 0.12 -10.20
CA LEU A 337 11.38 0.11 -9.20
C LEU A 337 11.86 -0.64 -7.96
N THR A 338 11.68 -0.04 -6.80
CA THR A 338 11.96 -0.66 -5.50
C THR A 338 10.67 -0.80 -4.74
N MET A 339 10.36 -2.02 -4.28
CA MET A 339 9.16 -2.33 -3.52
C MET A 339 9.51 -2.87 -2.15
N VAL A 340 8.69 -2.55 -1.16
CA VAL A 340 8.80 -3.07 0.21
C VAL A 340 7.51 -3.73 0.64
N SER A 341 7.61 -4.77 1.47
CA SER A 341 6.46 -5.42 2.08
C SER A 341 6.41 -5.19 3.58
N ASP A 342 5.21 -5.17 4.11
CA ASP A 342 4.89 -5.18 5.53
C ASP A 342 4.80 -6.62 6.05
N ASP A 343 5.50 -6.94 7.14
CA ASP A 343 5.42 -8.22 7.83
C ASP A 343 4.28 -8.27 8.86
N ASN A 344 3.51 -7.20 9.03
CA ASN A 344 2.47 -7.08 10.05
C ASN A 344 2.94 -7.50 11.45
N PHE A 345 4.25 -7.45 11.71
CA PHE A 345 4.89 -8.04 12.89
C PHE A 345 4.48 -9.50 13.13
N SER A 346 4.23 -10.24 12.06
CA SER A 346 3.79 -11.63 12.03
C SER A 346 4.97 -12.56 11.82
N LEU A 347 4.97 -13.73 12.47
CA LEU A 347 6.01 -14.74 12.29
C LEU A 347 5.96 -15.43 10.92
N ILE A 348 4.88 -15.28 10.19
CA ILE A 348 4.67 -15.92 8.88
C ILE A 348 4.83 -14.97 7.69
N GLN A 349 4.90 -13.66 7.95
CA GLN A 349 5.11 -12.64 6.91
C GLN A 349 6.55 -12.11 6.96
N ARG A 350 6.99 -11.49 5.88
CA ARG A 350 8.38 -11.10 5.69
C ARG A 350 8.48 -9.63 5.30
N ASN A 351 9.48 -8.93 5.84
CA ASN A 351 9.91 -7.66 5.28
C ASN A 351 10.78 -7.93 4.05
N LEU A 352 10.21 -7.77 2.87
CA LEU A 352 10.91 -7.91 1.60
C LEU A 352 11.32 -6.53 1.08
N LEU A 353 12.50 -6.44 0.49
CA LEU A 353 12.92 -5.32 -0.33
C LEU A 353 13.27 -5.87 -1.71
N LEU A 354 12.49 -5.52 -2.73
CA LEU A 354 12.59 -6.09 -4.07
C LEU A 354 12.93 -4.99 -5.08
N GLN A 355 13.83 -5.26 -6.02
CA GLN A 355 14.14 -4.37 -7.12
C GLN A 355 13.92 -5.01 -8.48
N PHE A 356 13.36 -4.20 -9.39
CA PHE A 356 13.10 -4.56 -10.77
C PHE A 356 13.52 -3.41 -11.69
N THR A 357 14.05 -3.73 -12.86
CA THR A 357 14.19 -2.77 -13.96
C THR A 357 12.87 -2.72 -14.72
N LEU A 358 12.36 -1.51 -14.98
CA LEU A 358 11.25 -1.30 -15.90
C LEU A 358 11.78 -1.40 -17.33
N VAL A 359 11.30 -2.39 -18.07
CA VAL A 359 11.68 -2.65 -19.47
C VAL A 359 10.41 -2.56 -20.32
N ASP A 360 10.38 -1.57 -21.19
CA ASP A 360 9.23 -1.31 -22.10
C ASP A 360 9.20 -2.29 -23.28
#